data_6dceb573604f0c60b4c6d021a94bbb4f
#
_entry.id   6dceb573604f0c60b4c6d021a94bbb4f
#
_cell.length_a   1.000
_cell.length_b   1.000
_cell.length_c   1.000
_cell.angle_alpha   90.00
_cell.angle_beta   90.00
_cell.angle_gamma   90.00
#
_symmetry.space_group_name_H-M   'P 1'
#
loop_
_entity.id
_entity.type
_entity.pdbx_description
1 polymer ?
#
loop_
_entity_poly.entity_id
_entity_poly.type
_entity_poly.pdbx_seq_one_letter_code
_entity_poly.pdbx_strand_id
1 'polypeptide(L)'
;MIAFGTGGWRAIIGDDFTRENVQRLTLAVARRMKREENDDRGFCIGYDRRFLSREAAQWAAEIMAAEHIHTLLINREAPTPLIMFTVQYYGLYYGMAVTASHNPALYNGIKLFTKGGRDAVESITSEIADEANAITADELHPI
;
A
#
# COMPACT_ATOMS: atom_id res chain seq x y z
N MET A 1 0.35 -5.33 -14.64
CA MET A 1 0.13 -6.42 -13.69
C MET A 1 0.94 -6.20 -12.41
N ILE A 2 0.33 -6.34 -11.26
CA ILE A 2 1.01 -6.13 -9.98
C ILE A 2 1.80 -7.38 -9.62
N ALA A 3 3.10 -7.21 -9.36
CA ALA A 3 3.97 -8.31 -8.94
C ALA A 3 5.02 -7.76 -7.98
N PHE A 4 5.14 -8.39 -6.83
CA PHE A 4 6.11 -7.98 -5.83
C PHE A 4 7.45 -8.67 -6.03
N GLY A 5 8.51 -7.86 -6.08
CA GLY A 5 9.88 -8.35 -5.97
C GLY A 5 10.39 -8.18 -4.54
N THR A 6 11.68 -8.33 -4.33
CA THR A 6 12.31 -8.24 -3.01
C THR A 6 12.13 -6.88 -2.36
N GLY A 7 12.04 -5.82 -3.14
CA GLY A 7 11.91 -4.45 -2.63
C GLY A 7 10.51 -3.88 -2.72
N GLY A 8 9.49 -4.71 -2.97
CA GLY A 8 8.13 -4.26 -3.16
C GLY A 8 7.69 -4.33 -4.61
N TRP A 9 6.50 -3.80 -4.89
CA TRP A 9 6.01 -3.64 -6.25
C TRP A 9 6.55 -2.34 -6.83
N ARG A 10 7.14 -2.42 -8.02
CA ARG A 10 7.69 -1.25 -8.70
C ARG A 10 7.31 -1.28 -10.17
N ALA A 11 6.87 -0.15 -10.68
CA ALA A 11 6.37 -0.08 -12.05
C ALA A 11 6.56 1.32 -12.61
N ILE A 12 6.50 1.41 -13.94
CA ILE A 12 6.64 2.70 -14.64
C ILE A 12 5.37 3.50 -14.43
N ILE A 13 5.55 4.77 -14.04
CA ILE A 13 4.45 5.69 -13.80
C ILE A 13 3.65 5.88 -15.08
N GLY A 14 2.33 5.68 -15.00
CA GLY A 14 1.43 5.82 -16.12
C GLY A 14 1.27 4.57 -16.98
N ASP A 15 2.19 3.61 -16.84
CA ASP A 15 2.09 2.33 -17.55
C ASP A 15 1.40 1.30 -16.63
N ASP A 16 2.12 0.82 -15.61
CA ASP A 16 1.55 -0.13 -14.66
C ASP A 16 1.33 0.52 -13.28
N PHE A 17 2.13 1.52 -12.93
CA PHE A 17 1.88 2.30 -11.72
C PHE A 17 0.82 3.34 -12.03
N THR A 18 -0.43 2.95 -11.84
CA THR A 18 -1.61 3.75 -12.15
C THR A 18 -2.50 3.89 -10.92
N ARG A 19 -3.41 4.86 -10.98
CA ARG A 19 -4.40 5.03 -9.90
C ARG A 19 -5.17 3.73 -9.67
N GLU A 20 -5.65 3.11 -10.74
CA GLU A 20 -6.43 1.88 -10.61
C GLU A 20 -5.63 0.75 -9.96
N ASN A 21 -4.37 0.58 -10.33
CA ASN A 21 -3.56 -0.49 -9.74
C ASN A 21 -3.21 -0.20 -8.28
N VAL A 22 -2.98 1.06 -7.90
CA VAL A 22 -2.81 1.43 -6.50
C VAL A 22 -4.09 1.11 -5.71
N GLN A 23 -5.25 1.42 -6.29
CA GLN A 23 -6.53 1.13 -5.66
C GLN A 23 -6.78 -0.38 -5.55
N ARG A 24 -6.47 -1.15 -6.59
CA ARG A 24 -6.59 -2.61 -6.55
C ARG A 24 -5.75 -3.22 -5.44
N LEU A 25 -4.50 -2.78 -5.35
CA LEU A 25 -3.60 -3.30 -4.32
C LEU A 25 -4.11 -2.96 -2.92
N THR A 26 -4.54 -1.73 -2.73
CA THR A 26 -5.06 -1.28 -1.44
C THR A 26 -6.33 -2.03 -1.05
N LEU A 27 -7.23 -2.23 -2.00
CA LEU A 27 -8.46 -2.97 -1.74
C LEU A 27 -8.16 -4.43 -1.38
N ALA A 28 -7.18 -5.05 -2.02
CA ALA A 28 -6.76 -6.40 -1.69
C ALA A 28 -6.25 -6.47 -0.24
N VAL A 29 -5.46 -5.49 0.19
CA VAL A 29 -4.99 -5.42 1.57
C VAL A 29 -6.15 -5.24 2.54
N ALA A 30 -7.10 -4.35 2.22
CA ALA A 30 -8.27 -4.12 3.06
C ALA A 30 -9.10 -5.38 3.24
N ARG A 31 -9.33 -6.10 2.14
CA ARG A 31 -10.08 -7.37 2.18
C ARG A 31 -9.37 -8.42 3.01
N ARG A 32 -8.03 -8.48 2.91
CA ARG A 32 -7.24 -9.39 3.73
C ARG A 32 -7.35 -9.05 5.20
N MET A 33 -7.30 -7.77 5.56
CA MET A 33 -7.45 -7.34 6.95
C MET A 33 -8.81 -7.77 7.51
N LYS A 34 -9.87 -7.68 6.71
CA LYS A 34 -11.20 -8.10 7.15
C LYS A 34 -11.28 -9.60 7.35
N ARG A 35 -10.68 -10.39 6.45
CA ARG A 35 -10.66 -11.85 6.60
C ARG A 35 -9.90 -12.29 7.83
N GLU A 36 -8.85 -11.56 8.18
CA GLU A 36 -8.03 -11.85 9.36
C GLU A 36 -8.61 -11.23 10.64
N GLU A 37 -9.73 -10.52 10.51
CA GLU A 37 -10.41 -9.86 11.63
C GLU A 37 -9.52 -8.85 12.37
N ASN A 38 -8.64 -8.16 11.62
CA ASN A 38 -7.80 -7.11 12.17
C ASN A 38 -8.03 -5.74 11.50
N ASP A 39 -9.17 -5.57 10.83
CA ASP A 39 -9.54 -4.30 10.21
C ASP A 39 -9.82 -3.20 11.24
N ASP A 40 -10.00 -3.54 12.51
CA ASP A 40 -10.13 -2.58 13.61
C ASP A 40 -8.78 -2.08 14.15
N ARG A 41 -7.67 -2.65 13.68
CA ARG A 41 -6.33 -2.29 14.17
C ARG A 41 -5.77 -1.04 13.51
N GLY A 42 -6.32 -0.63 12.38
CA GLY A 42 -5.85 0.53 11.66
C GLY A 42 -4.75 0.20 10.64
N PHE A 43 -4.47 1.18 9.82
CA PHE A 43 -3.52 1.05 8.72
C PHE A 43 -2.68 2.32 8.63
N CYS A 44 -1.42 2.20 8.25
CA CYS A 44 -0.53 3.35 8.09
C CYS A 44 -0.11 3.49 6.64
N ILE A 45 -0.13 4.71 6.13
CA ILE A 45 0.36 5.02 4.79
C ILE A 45 1.38 6.14 4.87
N GLY A 46 2.55 5.92 4.29
CA GLY A 46 3.55 6.95 4.11
C GLY A 46 4.03 6.99 2.67
N TYR A 47 4.75 8.03 2.30
CA TYR A 47 5.19 8.23 0.92
C TYR A 47 6.50 9.01 0.89
N ASP A 48 7.26 8.84 -0.22
CA ASP A 48 8.50 9.56 -0.44
C ASP A 48 8.27 10.77 -1.37
N ARG A 49 9.36 11.34 -1.91
CA ARG A 49 9.30 12.55 -2.74
C ARG A 49 9.04 12.28 -4.21
N ARG A 50 8.90 11.04 -4.61
CA ARG A 50 8.72 10.71 -6.03
C ARG A 50 7.43 11.31 -6.58
N PHE A 51 7.44 11.54 -7.89
CA PHE A 51 6.26 12.00 -8.61
C PHE A 51 5.11 11.03 -8.37
N LEU A 52 3.94 11.56 -8.05
CA LEU A 52 2.71 10.84 -7.73
C LEU A 52 2.73 10.06 -6.41
N SER A 53 3.81 10.08 -5.60
CA SER A 53 3.81 9.36 -4.33
C SER A 53 2.74 9.87 -3.37
N ARG A 54 2.63 11.19 -3.24
CA ARG A 54 1.61 11.79 -2.37
C ARG A 54 0.20 11.48 -2.86
N GLU A 55 -0.02 11.63 -4.16
CA GLU A 55 -1.32 11.36 -4.78
C GLU A 55 -1.69 9.88 -4.62
N ALA A 56 -0.74 8.98 -4.83
CA ALA A 56 -0.99 7.55 -4.66
C ALA A 56 -1.32 7.19 -3.22
N ALA A 57 -0.65 7.83 -2.25
CA ALA A 57 -0.98 7.66 -0.85
C ALA A 57 -2.42 8.12 -0.56
N GLN A 58 -2.84 9.21 -1.19
CA GLN A 58 -4.22 9.71 -1.07
C GLN A 58 -5.21 8.72 -1.68
N TRP A 59 -4.92 8.18 -2.86
CA TRP A 59 -5.79 7.16 -3.47
C TRP A 59 -5.95 5.94 -2.58
N ALA A 60 -4.87 5.50 -1.96
CA ALA A 60 -4.91 4.37 -1.04
C ALA A 60 -5.74 4.70 0.20
N ALA A 61 -5.56 5.90 0.76
CA ALA A 61 -6.33 6.33 1.94
C ALA A 61 -7.82 6.36 1.64
N GLU A 62 -8.21 6.78 0.44
CA GLU A 62 -9.61 6.80 0.02
C GLU A 62 -10.22 5.41 -0.03
N ILE A 63 -9.47 4.42 -0.52
CA ILE A 63 -9.94 3.03 -0.53
C ILE A 63 -10.11 2.52 0.89
N MET A 64 -9.14 2.77 1.77
CA MET A 64 -9.25 2.33 3.17
C MET A 64 -10.44 2.98 3.87
N ALA A 65 -10.69 4.26 3.60
CA ALA A 65 -11.85 4.97 4.16
C ALA A 65 -13.16 4.34 3.67
N ALA A 66 -13.24 4.02 2.39
CA ALA A 66 -14.43 3.37 1.82
C ALA A 66 -14.68 2.01 2.44
N GLU A 67 -13.63 1.32 2.88
CA GLU A 67 -13.71 0.02 3.55
C GLU A 67 -13.83 0.15 5.06
N HIS A 68 -13.99 1.37 5.57
CA HIS A 68 -14.16 1.67 7.00
C HIS A 68 -12.96 1.25 7.85
N ILE A 69 -11.77 1.35 7.30
CA ILE A 69 -10.52 1.06 8.01
C ILE A 69 -9.88 2.39 8.41
N HIS A 70 -9.66 2.58 9.71
CA HIS A 70 -8.99 3.77 10.21
C HIS A 70 -7.56 3.83 9.67
N THR A 71 -7.19 4.96 9.07
CA THR A 71 -5.90 5.11 8.41
C THR A 71 -5.12 6.27 8.98
N LEU A 72 -3.87 6.00 9.34
CA LEU A 72 -2.90 7.02 9.70
C LEU A 72 -2.14 7.40 8.44
N LEU A 73 -2.49 8.52 7.83
CA LEU A 73 -1.80 9.02 6.67
C LEU A 73 -0.75 10.03 7.13
N ILE A 74 0.52 9.70 6.91
CA ILE A 74 1.60 10.62 7.26
C ILE A 74 1.53 11.80 6.30
N ASN A 75 1.42 13.01 6.85
CA ASN A 75 1.06 14.19 6.06
C ASN A 75 2.25 14.93 5.41
N ARG A 76 3.38 14.25 5.28
CA ARG A 76 4.59 14.77 4.63
C ARG A 76 5.43 13.61 4.15
N GLU A 77 6.43 13.91 3.31
CA GLU A 77 7.36 12.86 2.89
C GLU A 77 8.05 12.25 4.10
N ALA A 78 8.15 10.93 4.10
CA ALA A 78 8.72 10.20 5.22
C ALA A 78 9.62 9.08 4.70
N PRO A 79 10.78 8.88 5.35
CA PRO A 79 11.64 7.74 5.00
C PRO A 79 10.97 6.44 5.44
N THR A 80 11.24 5.38 4.72
CA THR A 80 10.68 4.05 5.00
C THR A 80 10.84 3.63 6.47
N PRO A 81 12.01 3.82 7.13
CA PRO A 81 12.14 3.46 8.54
C PRO A 81 11.13 4.15 9.48
N LEU A 82 10.74 5.39 9.17
CA LEU A 82 9.74 6.07 9.98
C LEU A 82 8.37 5.42 9.81
N ILE A 83 8.03 4.98 8.61
CA ILE A 83 6.76 4.30 8.34
C ILE A 83 6.73 2.97 9.07
N MET A 84 7.82 2.21 9.01
CA MET A 84 7.96 0.93 9.72
C MET A 84 7.82 1.13 11.23
N PHE A 85 8.46 2.17 11.76
CA PHE A 85 8.37 2.52 13.17
C PHE A 85 6.91 2.84 13.57
N THR A 86 6.20 3.56 12.72
CA THR A 86 4.81 3.93 12.97
C THR A 86 3.92 2.70 13.07
N VAL A 87 4.12 1.73 12.18
CA VAL A 87 3.39 0.46 12.22
C VAL A 87 3.63 -0.26 13.55
N GLN A 88 4.88 -0.32 13.96
CA GLN A 88 5.25 -0.97 15.21
C GLN A 88 4.71 -0.21 16.43
N TYR A 89 4.91 1.11 16.46
CA TYR A 89 4.57 1.94 17.62
C TYR A 89 3.08 1.92 17.93
N TYR A 90 2.24 1.96 16.91
CA TYR A 90 0.79 1.97 17.09
C TYR A 90 0.18 0.56 17.11
N GLY A 91 1.01 -0.47 17.03
CA GLY A 91 0.53 -1.85 17.06
C GLY A 91 -0.34 -2.23 15.88
N LEU A 92 -0.06 -1.64 14.70
CA LEU A 92 -0.80 -1.93 13.50
C LEU A 92 -0.37 -3.27 12.91
N TYR A 93 -1.26 -3.91 12.18
CA TYR A 93 -0.98 -5.20 11.55
C TYR A 93 -0.53 -5.07 10.11
N TYR A 94 -0.82 -3.93 9.48
CA TYR A 94 -0.40 -3.65 8.10
C TYR A 94 -0.08 -2.18 7.92
N GLY A 95 0.84 -1.91 7.02
CA GLY A 95 1.19 -0.56 6.60
C GLY A 95 1.73 -0.55 5.19
N MET A 96 1.86 0.64 4.62
CA MET A 96 2.23 0.83 3.24
C MET A 96 3.16 2.02 3.10
N ALA A 97 4.17 1.87 2.26
CA ALA A 97 5.02 2.98 1.82
C ALA A 97 4.91 3.10 0.31
N VAL A 98 4.58 4.30 -0.18
CA VAL A 98 4.63 4.59 -1.61
C VAL A 98 6.04 5.03 -1.93
N THR A 99 6.81 4.15 -2.55
CA THR A 99 8.21 4.38 -2.85
C THR A 99 8.71 3.39 -3.90
N ALA A 100 9.72 3.78 -4.64
CA ALA A 100 10.45 2.86 -5.53
C ALA A 100 11.93 2.83 -5.17
N SER A 101 12.29 3.31 -3.99
CA SER A 101 13.67 3.29 -3.45
C SER A 101 14.69 3.87 -4.44
N HIS A 102 15.52 2.99 -5.02
CA HIS A 102 16.62 3.37 -5.89
C HIS A 102 16.29 3.30 -7.38
N ASN A 103 15.07 2.95 -7.75
CA ASN A 103 14.69 2.90 -9.15
C ASN A 103 14.75 4.30 -9.80
N PRO A 104 14.95 4.37 -11.13
CA PRO A 104 14.92 5.67 -11.83
C PRO A 104 13.62 6.44 -11.60
N ALA A 105 13.66 7.74 -11.86
CA ALA A 105 12.56 8.67 -11.55
C ALA A 105 11.24 8.32 -12.24
N LEU A 106 11.28 7.60 -13.35
CA LEU A 106 10.05 7.20 -14.06
C LEU A 106 9.31 6.05 -13.39
N TYR A 107 9.90 5.45 -12.34
CA TYR A 107 9.28 4.38 -11.57
C TYR A 107 8.66 4.92 -10.28
N ASN A 108 7.60 4.26 -9.84
CA ASN A 108 7.14 4.36 -8.47
C ASN A 108 6.69 2.98 -8.03
N GLY A 109 6.21 2.84 -6.81
CA GLY A 109 5.81 1.53 -6.33
C GLY A 109 5.26 1.58 -4.93
N ILE A 110 5.01 0.38 -4.41
CA ILE A 110 4.44 0.22 -3.07
C ILE A 110 5.18 -0.90 -2.35
N LYS A 111 5.55 -0.61 -1.11
CA LYS A 111 6.12 -1.56 -0.19
C LYS A 111 5.10 -1.81 0.91
N LEU A 112 4.90 -3.06 1.30
CA LEU A 112 3.95 -3.42 2.34
C LEU A 112 4.67 -3.89 3.59
N PHE A 113 4.11 -3.53 4.74
CA PHE A 113 4.63 -3.90 6.05
C PHE A 113 3.57 -4.69 6.80
N THR A 114 4.04 -5.55 7.69
CA THR A 114 3.17 -6.35 8.55
C THR A 114 3.45 -6.02 10.01
N LYS A 115 2.77 -6.70 10.93
CA LYS A 115 2.87 -6.50 12.37
C LYS A 115 4.33 -6.42 12.81
N GLY A 116 4.63 -5.42 13.63
CA GLY A 116 5.98 -5.17 14.10
C GLY A 116 6.79 -4.26 13.20
N GLY A 117 6.19 -3.71 12.14
CA GLY A 117 6.86 -2.83 11.20
C GLY A 117 7.86 -3.56 10.30
N ARG A 118 7.60 -4.82 10.02
CA ARG A 118 8.48 -5.66 9.20
C ARG A 118 8.04 -5.66 7.74
N ASP A 119 8.98 -5.87 6.84
CA ASP A 119 8.63 -6.11 5.45
C ASP A 119 7.71 -7.31 5.34
N ALA A 120 6.66 -7.20 4.55
CA ALA A 120 5.76 -8.31 4.30
C ALA A 120 6.52 -9.42 3.56
N VAL A 121 6.38 -10.65 4.04
CA VAL A 121 7.08 -11.79 3.44
C VAL A 121 6.47 -12.15 2.09
N GLU A 122 7.24 -12.87 1.26
CA GLU A 122 6.87 -13.19 -0.11
C GLU A 122 5.53 -13.92 -0.21
N SER A 123 5.26 -14.85 0.69
CA SER A 123 3.99 -15.59 0.68
C SER A 123 2.79 -14.63 0.84
N ILE A 124 2.92 -13.61 1.67
CA ILE A 124 1.86 -12.63 1.89
C ILE A 124 1.74 -11.70 0.69
N THR A 125 2.84 -11.14 0.19
CA THR A 125 2.80 -10.21 -0.94
C THR A 125 2.32 -10.90 -2.22
N SER A 126 2.67 -12.16 -2.43
CA SER A 126 2.20 -12.96 -3.57
C SER A 126 0.68 -13.13 -3.54
N GLU A 127 0.13 -13.47 -2.39
CA GLU A 127 -1.32 -13.63 -2.24
C GLU A 127 -2.06 -12.31 -2.45
N ILE A 128 -1.51 -11.22 -1.91
CA ILE A 128 -2.10 -9.90 -2.09
C ILE A 128 -2.05 -9.48 -3.55
N ALA A 129 -0.94 -9.72 -4.23
CA ALA A 129 -0.80 -9.39 -5.65
C ALA A 129 -1.80 -10.18 -6.50
N ASP A 130 -1.94 -11.48 -6.25
CA ASP A 130 -2.88 -12.32 -6.98
C ASP A 130 -4.31 -11.81 -6.79
N GLU A 131 -4.69 -11.48 -5.58
CA GLU A 131 -6.02 -10.94 -5.29
C GLU A 131 -6.21 -9.58 -5.97
N ALA A 132 -5.21 -8.71 -5.89
CA ALA A 132 -5.29 -7.38 -6.51
C ALA A 132 -5.50 -7.49 -8.03
N ASN A 133 -4.77 -8.39 -8.67
CA ASN A 133 -4.87 -8.57 -10.13
C ASN A 133 -6.22 -9.15 -10.55
N ALA A 134 -6.94 -9.78 -9.65
CA ALA A 134 -8.28 -10.32 -9.92
C ALA A 134 -9.40 -9.29 -9.70
N ILE A 135 -9.10 -8.15 -9.07
CA ILE A 135 -10.09 -7.10 -8.83
C ILE A 135 -10.36 -6.36 -10.14
N THR A 136 -11.63 -6.21 -10.49
CA THR A 136 -12.03 -5.48 -11.70
C THR A 136 -12.21 -3.99 -11.40
N ALA A 137 -12.20 -3.17 -12.45
CA ALA A 137 -12.31 -1.71 -12.29
C ALA A 137 -13.63 -1.28 -11.64
N ASP A 138 -14.71 -2.01 -11.88
CA ASP A 138 -16.02 -1.69 -11.30
C ASP A 138 -16.12 -2.00 -9.81
N GLU A 139 -15.18 -2.75 -9.24
CA GLU A 139 -15.10 -2.95 -7.80
C GLU A 139 -14.44 -1.78 -7.08
N LEU A 140 -13.81 -0.87 -7.83
CA LEU A 140 -13.12 0.30 -7.28
C LEU A 140 -14.09 1.46 -7.22
N HIS A 141 -14.80 1.59 -6.10
CA HIS A 141 -15.76 2.67 -5.88
C HIS A 141 -15.35 3.53 -4.68
N PRO A 142 -14.26 4.27 -4.78
CA PRO A 142 -13.91 5.21 -3.71
C PRO A 142 -14.97 6.31 -3.68
N ILE A 143 -15.22 6.79 -2.52
CA ILE A 143 -16.21 7.85 -2.31
C ILE A 143 -15.75 9.14 -2.94
#